data_1ad0bc27eb07e1b38f205f1ebf33cd73
#
_entry.id   1ad0bc27eb07e1b38f205f1ebf33cd73
#
_cell.length_a   1.000
_cell.length_b   1.000
_cell.length_c   1.000
_cell.angle_alpha   90.00
_cell.angle_beta   90.00
_cell.angle_gamma   90.00
#
_symmetry.space_group_name_H-M   'P 1'
#
loop_
_entity.id
_entity.type
_entity.pdbx_description
1 polymer ?
#
loop_
_entity_poly.entity_id
_entity_poly.type
_entity_poly.pdbx_seq_one_letter_code
_entity_poly.pdbx_strand_id
1 'polypeptide(L)'
;MKLTQEWDKVFPKSDKVEHSKATFHNRYGITLAADVYVPKNAEGKLPAIAVSGPFGAVKEQSSGLYAQKMAELGFFAIAFDPSYTGESGGTPRYVASPDINTEDYKNGSYALAGGVVDPLPEDAPQFVADYYA
;
A
#
# COMPACT_ATOMS: atom_id res chain seq x y z
N MET A 1 0.35 6.58 -14.51
CA MET A 1 -0.04 7.39 -13.33
C MET A 1 1.14 8.24 -12.90
N LYS A 2 0.94 9.52 -12.59
CA LYS A 2 2.00 10.42 -12.11
C LYS A 2 1.78 10.69 -10.62
N LEU A 3 2.71 10.20 -9.79
CA LEU A 3 2.65 10.37 -8.33
C LEU A 3 3.43 11.60 -7.89
N THR A 4 2.97 12.26 -6.84
CA THR A 4 3.68 13.35 -6.19
C THR A 4 4.98 12.82 -5.58
N GLN A 5 6.12 13.44 -5.86
CA GLN A 5 7.44 13.02 -5.37
C GLN A 5 7.88 13.76 -4.09
N GLU A 6 7.25 14.88 -3.78
CA GLU A 6 7.53 15.64 -2.58
C GLU A 6 6.88 15.00 -1.35
N TRP A 7 7.41 15.32 -0.15
CA TRP A 7 6.79 14.89 1.09
C TRP A 7 5.49 15.66 1.32
N ASP A 8 4.37 15.00 1.11
CA ASP A 8 3.02 15.56 1.12
C ASP A 8 2.16 15.09 2.32
N LYS A 9 2.80 14.46 3.32
CA LYS A 9 2.11 13.88 4.46
C LYS A 9 1.86 14.92 5.56
N VAL A 10 0.78 14.69 6.31
CA VAL A 10 0.40 15.54 7.45
C VAL A 10 1.25 15.29 8.71
N PHE A 11 2.23 14.42 8.62
CA PHE A 11 3.15 14.06 9.70
C PHE A 11 4.61 14.20 9.24
N PRO A 12 5.56 14.38 10.18
CA PRO A 12 6.96 14.53 9.82
C PRO A 12 7.57 13.22 9.32
N LYS A 13 8.49 13.33 8.37
CA LYS A 13 9.25 12.20 7.88
C LYS A 13 10.18 11.65 8.96
N SER A 14 10.15 10.33 9.17
CA SER A 14 11.07 9.65 10.08
C SER A 14 12.48 9.57 9.48
N ASP A 15 13.48 9.80 10.30
CA ASP A 15 14.89 9.59 9.94
C ASP A 15 15.33 8.11 10.03
N LYS A 16 14.49 7.25 10.61
CA LYS A 16 14.73 5.81 10.79
C LYS A 16 14.16 4.96 9.66
N VAL A 17 13.40 5.56 8.75
CA VAL A 17 12.60 4.86 7.73
C VAL A 17 12.91 5.43 6.36
N GLU A 18 13.12 4.56 5.39
CA GLU A 18 13.13 4.92 3.97
C GLU A 18 11.70 4.93 3.44
N HIS A 19 11.41 5.94 2.64
CA HIS A 19 10.10 6.12 2.01
C HIS A 19 10.25 6.15 0.48
N SER A 20 9.34 5.48 -0.18
CA SER A 20 9.17 5.55 -1.63
C SER A 20 7.70 5.43 -2.00
N LYS A 21 7.35 5.72 -3.24
CA LYS A 21 6.01 5.50 -3.76
C LYS A 21 6.02 4.34 -4.75
N ALA A 22 4.92 3.60 -4.76
CA ALA A 22 4.72 2.49 -5.67
C ALA A 22 3.28 2.44 -6.15
N THR A 23 3.05 1.65 -7.20
CA THR A 23 1.71 1.35 -7.69
C THR A 23 1.53 -0.16 -7.83
N PHE A 24 0.30 -0.60 -7.69
CA PHE A 24 -0.12 -1.96 -7.99
C PHE A 24 -1.54 -1.95 -8.54
N HIS A 25 -1.98 -3.07 -9.12
CA HIS A 25 -3.34 -3.16 -9.65
C HIS A 25 -4.20 -4.10 -8.81
N ASN A 26 -5.49 -3.77 -8.67
CA ASN A 26 -6.44 -4.76 -8.21
C ASN A 26 -6.91 -5.64 -9.38
N ARG A 27 -7.69 -6.68 -9.09
CA ARG A 27 -8.16 -7.63 -10.12
C ARG A 27 -9.09 -7.00 -11.17
N TYR A 28 -9.61 -5.80 -10.90
CA TYR A 28 -10.45 -5.05 -11.85
C TYR A 28 -9.64 -4.10 -12.74
N GLY A 29 -8.31 -4.15 -12.65
CA GLY A 29 -7.41 -3.30 -13.44
C GLY A 29 -7.30 -1.86 -12.95
N ILE A 30 -7.83 -1.54 -11.75
CA ILE A 30 -7.68 -0.20 -11.17
C ILE A 30 -6.27 -0.08 -10.59
N THR A 31 -5.54 0.94 -11.00
CA THR A 31 -4.21 1.23 -10.46
C THR A 31 -4.32 1.91 -9.11
N LEU A 32 -3.69 1.34 -8.11
CA LEU A 32 -3.64 1.85 -6.75
C LEU A 32 -2.29 2.50 -6.47
N ALA A 33 -2.31 3.63 -5.77
CA ALA A 33 -1.12 4.33 -5.33
C ALA A 33 -0.81 4.01 -3.87
N ALA A 34 0.45 3.73 -3.58
CA ALA A 34 0.92 3.40 -2.24
C ALA A 34 2.17 4.17 -1.85
N ASP A 35 2.27 4.48 -0.57
CA ASP A 35 3.51 4.87 0.09
C ASP A 35 4.14 3.63 0.73
N VAL A 36 5.41 3.42 0.47
CA VAL A 36 6.21 2.31 0.99
C VAL A 36 7.13 2.83 2.08
N TYR A 37 7.14 2.16 3.21
CA TYR A 37 7.97 2.50 4.36
C TYR A 37 8.80 1.27 4.76
N VAL A 38 10.13 1.42 4.74
CA VAL A 38 11.06 0.35 5.05
C VAL A 38 12.05 0.83 6.11
N PRO A 39 12.32 0.04 7.16
CA PRO A 39 13.35 0.40 8.14
C PRO A 39 14.70 0.61 7.45
N LYS A 40 15.41 1.66 7.80
CA LYS A 40 16.81 1.83 7.37
C LYS A 40 17.67 0.69 7.94
N ASN A 41 18.64 0.24 7.17
CA ASN A 41 19.56 -0.85 7.56
C ASN A 41 18.83 -2.19 7.85
N ALA A 42 17.66 -2.39 7.27
CA ALA A 42 16.94 -3.66 7.40
C ALA A 42 17.71 -4.79 6.71
N GLU A 43 17.79 -5.94 7.35
CA GLU A 43 18.43 -7.15 6.82
C GLU A 43 17.45 -8.31 6.77
N GLY A 44 17.53 -9.10 5.69
CA GLY A 44 16.70 -10.29 5.51
C GLY A 44 15.23 -10.00 5.26
N LYS A 45 14.39 -10.98 5.52
CA LYS A 45 12.93 -10.87 5.37
C LYS A 45 12.32 -10.15 6.56
N LEU A 46 11.51 -9.15 6.30
CA LEU A 46 10.77 -8.42 7.31
C LEU A 46 9.30 -8.87 7.33
N PRO A 47 8.67 -8.85 8.51
CA PRO A 47 7.21 -8.97 8.56
C PRO A 47 6.59 -7.79 7.81
N ALA A 48 5.53 -8.04 7.06
CA ALA A 48 4.93 -7.05 6.18
C ALA A 48 3.51 -6.68 6.63
N ILE A 49 3.13 -5.42 6.46
CA ILE A 49 1.80 -4.93 6.81
C ILE A 49 1.28 -3.96 5.75
N ALA A 50 0.04 -4.16 5.33
CA ALA A 50 -0.69 -3.24 4.46
C ALA A 50 -1.71 -2.45 5.29
N VAL A 51 -1.68 -1.14 5.16
CA VAL A 51 -2.53 -0.22 5.93
C VAL A 51 -3.35 0.62 4.97
N SER A 52 -4.61 0.79 5.25
CA SER A 52 -5.45 1.80 4.61
C SER A 52 -6.29 2.51 5.66
N GLY A 53 -6.74 3.71 5.34
CA GLY A 53 -7.50 4.54 6.25
C GLY A 53 -9.01 4.25 6.22
N PRO A 54 -9.77 4.94 7.06
CA PRO A 54 -11.22 4.91 7.02
C PRO A 54 -11.73 5.56 5.73
N PHE A 55 -13.03 5.37 5.47
CA PHE A 55 -13.68 6.00 4.31
C PHE A 55 -13.39 7.51 4.23
N GLY A 56 -12.97 7.95 3.05
CA GLY A 56 -12.66 9.36 2.78
C GLY A 56 -11.26 9.81 3.21
N ALA A 57 -10.49 8.97 3.90
CA ALA A 57 -9.09 9.27 4.23
C ALA A 57 -8.15 8.86 3.09
N VAL A 58 -6.98 9.49 3.06
CA VAL A 58 -5.91 9.21 2.10
C VAL A 58 -4.64 8.76 2.81
N LYS A 59 -3.76 8.09 2.06
CA LYS A 59 -2.51 7.51 2.59
C LYS A 59 -1.55 8.53 3.21
N GLU A 60 -1.68 9.81 2.88
CA GLU A 60 -0.90 10.91 3.43
C GLU A 60 -1.30 11.28 4.87
N GLN A 61 -2.36 10.68 5.38
CA GLN A 61 -2.94 10.94 6.72
C GLN A 61 -2.63 9.79 7.69
N SER A 62 -3.63 9.36 8.46
CA SER A 62 -3.44 8.38 9.55
C SER A 62 -2.83 7.05 9.10
N SER A 63 -3.23 6.51 7.95
CA SER A 63 -2.69 5.25 7.46
C SER A 63 -1.20 5.33 7.16
N GLY A 64 -0.73 6.43 6.56
CA GLY A 64 0.70 6.66 6.35
C GLY A 64 1.46 6.81 7.66
N LEU A 65 0.90 7.52 8.64
CA LEU A 65 1.51 7.64 9.96
C LEU A 65 1.66 6.26 10.63
N TYR A 66 0.61 5.43 10.61
CA TYR A 66 0.68 4.08 11.15
C TYR A 66 1.71 3.23 10.41
N ALA A 67 1.73 3.27 9.08
CA ALA A 67 2.71 2.52 8.30
C ALA A 67 4.15 2.95 8.64
N GLN A 68 4.41 4.25 8.74
CA GLN A 68 5.72 4.74 9.15
C GLN A 68 6.11 4.28 10.56
N LYS A 69 5.17 4.33 11.52
CA LYS A 69 5.43 3.85 12.89
C LYS A 69 5.69 2.35 12.94
N MET A 70 4.97 1.56 12.15
CA MET A 70 5.23 0.12 12.04
C MET A 70 6.61 -0.15 11.42
N ALA A 71 7.03 0.63 10.43
CA ALA A 71 8.36 0.51 9.87
C ALA A 71 9.45 0.88 10.88
N GLU A 72 9.25 1.87 11.72
CA GLU A 72 10.16 2.17 12.84
C GLU A 72 10.31 0.97 13.80
N LEU A 73 9.31 0.11 13.89
CA LEU A 73 9.32 -1.11 14.70
C LEU A 73 9.86 -2.35 13.95
N GLY A 74 10.31 -2.20 12.72
CA GLY A 74 10.93 -3.28 11.95
C GLY A 74 10.04 -3.94 10.89
N PHE A 75 8.85 -3.41 10.60
CA PHE A 75 7.98 -3.93 9.56
C PHE A 75 8.31 -3.33 8.18
N PHE A 76 8.11 -4.11 7.13
CA PHE A 76 7.95 -3.60 5.79
C PHE A 76 6.48 -3.18 5.63
N ALA A 77 6.22 -1.89 5.54
CA ALA A 77 4.85 -1.37 5.60
C ALA A 77 4.48 -0.60 4.32
N ILE A 78 3.25 -0.78 3.86
CA ILE A 78 2.66 0.10 2.85
C ILE A 78 1.40 0.76 3.40
N ALA A 79 1.19 2.01 3.00
CA ALA A 79 -0.10 2.70 3.11
C ALA A 79 -0.60 2.99 1.70
N PHE A 80 -1.83 2.64 1.39
CA PHE A 80 -2.37 2.83 0.04
C PHE A 80 -3.72 3.56 0.07
N ASP A 81 -4.00 4.25 -1.02
CA ASP A 81 -5.32 4.80 -1.27
C ASP A 81 -6.21 3.71 -1.86
N PRO A 82 -7.42 3.47 -1.33
CA PRO A 82 -8.38 2.59 -1.99
C PRO A 82 -8.77 3.08 -3.38
N SER A 83 -9.31 2.20 -4.20
CA SER A 83 -9.90 2.56 -5.49
C SER A 83 -10.82 3.77 -5.36
N TYR A 84 -10.78 4.66 -6.33
CA TYR A 84 -11.58 5.90 -6.42
C TYR A 84 -11.16 7.02 -5.48
N THR A 85 -10.09 6.85 -4.70
CA THR A 85 -9.67 7.78 -3.64
C THR A 85 -8.22 8.24 -3.86
N GLY A 86 -7.90 9.46 -3.43
CA GLY A 86 -6.54 10.00 -3.43
C GLY A 86 -5.86 9.95 -4.80
N GLU A 87 -4.63 9.47 -4.83
CA GLU A 87 -3.86 9.28 -6.06
C GLU A 87 -4.20 7.98 -6.81
N SER A 88 -4.98 7.06 -6.21
CA SER A 88 -5.44 5.84 -6.86
C SER A 88 -6.44 6.14 -7.98
N GLY A 89 -6.50 5.23 -8.95
CA GLY A 89 -7.39 5.33 -10.11
C GLY A 89 -8.85 5.00 -9.79
N GLY A 90 -9.61 4.91 -10.86
CA GLY A 90 -11.03 4.58 -10.84
C GLY A 90 -11.95 5.78 -11.02
N THR A 91 -13.05 5.53 -11.71
CA THR A 91 -14.13 6.50 -11.93
C THR A 91 -15.48 5.82 -11.70
N PRO A 92 -16.49 6.52 -11.13
CA PRO A 92 -16.41 7.89 -10.60
C PRO A 92 -15.53 8.02 -9.37
N ARG A 93 -15.19 9.25 -8.98
CA ARG A 93 -14.33 9.49 -7.81
C ARG A 93 -15.15 9.47 -6.51
N TYR A 94 -14.48 9.18 -5.40
CA TYR A 94 -15.02 9.24 -4.04
C TYR A 94 -16.18 8.26 -3.81
N VAL A 95 -16.08 7.09 -4.43
CA VAL A 95 -17.04 5.99 -4.25
C VAL A 95 -16.46 4.98 -3.28
N ALA A 96 -17.31 4.50 -2.36
CA ALA A 96 -17.00 3.34 -1.54
C ALA A 96 -17.74 2.12 -2.08
N SER A 97 -17.00 1.05 -2.32
CA SER A 97 -17.54 -0.24 -2.69
C SER A 97 -16.85 -1.30 -1.84
N PRO A 98 -17.55 -1.92 -0.87
CA PRO A 98 -16.96 -2.95 -0.02
C PRO A 98 -16.30 -4.08 -0.80
N ASP A 99 -16.91 -4.52 -1.89
CA ASP A 99 -16.37 -5.60 -2.72
C ASP A 99 -15.06 -5.19 -3.40
N ILE A 100 -15.02 -4.00 -3.98
CA ILE A 100 -13.82 -3.49 -4.65
C ILE A 100 -12.73 -3.17 -3.63
N ASN A 101 -13.09 -2.54 -2.50
CA ASN A 101 -12.13 -2.22 -1.45
C ASN A 101 -11.53 -3.49 -0.82
N THR A 102 -12.29 -4.58 -0.71
CA THR A 102 -11.76 -5.88 -0.28
C THR A 102 -10.68 -6.39 -1.24
N GLU A 103 -10.90 -6.24 -2.54
CA GLU A 103 -9.90 -6.59 -3.55
C GLU A 103 -8.67 -5.66 -3.49
N ASP A 104 -8.85 -4.39 -3.13
CA ASP A 104 -7.74 -3.46 -2.93
C ASP A 104 -6.81 -3.95 -1.81
N TYR A 105 -7.35 -4.34 -0.66
CA TYR A 105 -6.59 -4.90 0.46
C TYR A 105 -5.91 -6.22 0.09
N LYS A 106 -6.62 -7.10 -0.60
CA LYS A 106 -6.09 -8.37 -1.07
C LYS A 106 -4.87 -8.16 -1.97
N ASN A 107 -4.98 -7.27 -2.94
CA ASN A 107 -3.88 -7.00 -3.85
C ASN A 107 -2.73 -6.21 -3.20
N GLY A 108 -3.03 -5.34 -2.23
CA GLY A 108 -2.00 -4.72 -1.39
C GLY A 108 -1.18 -5.76 -0.61
N SER A 109 -1.83 -6.77 -0.06
CA SER A 109 -1.15 -7.88 0.61
C SER A 109 -0.32 -8.73 -0.35
N TYR A 110 -0.80 -8.95 -1.58
CA TYR A 110 -0.04 -9.62 -2.63
C TYR A 110 1.19 -8.83 -3.05
N ALA A 111 1.06 -7.51 -3.24
CA ALA A 111 2.17 -6.65 -3.57
C ALA A 111 3.29 -6.73 -2.51
N LEU A 112 2.92 -6.80 -1.24
CA LEU A 112 3.87 -7.01 -0.14
C LEU A 112 4.55 -8.37 -0.19
N ALA A 113 3.81 -9.44 -0.48
CA ALA A 113 4.34 -10.80 -0.53
C ALA A 113 5.33 -11.00 -1.69
N GLY A 114 5.11 -10.33 -2.81
CA GLY A 114 5.98 -10.39 -3.99
C GLY A 114 7.06 -9.32 -4.04
N GLY A 115 7.13 -8.46 -3.01
CA GLY A 115 7.75 -7.16 -3.14
C GLY A 115 6.78 -6.21 -3.85
N VAL A 116 6.95 -4.91 -3.70
CA VAL A 116 6.05 -3.94 -4.34
C VAL A 116 6.29 -3.95 -5.86
N VAL A 117 5.68 -4.89 -6.53
CA VAL A 117 5.83 -5.12 -7.97
C VAL A 117 4.47 -5.27 -8.60
N ASP A 118 4.28 -4.60 -9.68
CA ASP A 118 3.10 -4.71 -10.53
C ASP A 118 3.53 -5.25 -11.91
N PRO A 119 2.93 -6.30 -12.42
CA PRO A 119 1.82 -7.09 -11.86
C PRO A 119 2.25 -8.09 -10.79
N LEU A 120 1.26 -8.64 -10.08
CA LEU A 120 1.51 -9.77 -9.20
C LEU A 120 2.20 -10.88 -10.00
N PRO A 121 3.36 -11.39 -9.57
CA PRO A 121 4.04 -12.47 -10.26
C PRO A 121 3.11 -13.68 -10.43
N GLU A 122 3.13 -14.31 -11.60
CA GLU A 122 2.36 -15.55 -11.84
C GLU A 122 2.75 -16.67 -10.86
N ASP A 123 3.94 -16.57 -10.29
CA ASP A 123 4.51 -17.46 -9.30
C ASP A 123 4.33 -16.98 -7.85
N ALA A 124 3.37 -16.07 -7.59
CA ALA A 124 3.05 -15.69 -6.21
C ALA A 124 2.89 -16.93 -5.34
N PRO A 125 3.48 -16.96 -4.12
CA PRO A 125 3.47 -18.16 -3.31
C PRO A 125 2.07 -18.74 -3.14
N GLN A 126 1.93 -20.04 -3.33
CA GLN A 126 0.63 -20.75 -3.30
C GLN A 126 -0.16 -20.44 -2.00
N PHE A 127 0.54 -20.27 -0.86
CA PHE A 127 -0.11 -19.93 0.41
C PHE A 127 -0.86 -18.59 0.34
N VAL A 128 -0.37 -17.65 -0.48
CA VAL A 128 -1.04 -16.35 -0.68
C VAL A 128 -2.31 -16.57 -1.48
N ALA A 129 -2.24 -17.35 -2.56
CA ALA A 129 -3.41 -17.72 -3.36
C ALA A 129 -4.43 -18.51 -2.51
N ASP A 130 -3.97 -19.46 -1.70
CA ASP A 130 -4.81 -20.31 -0.85
C ASP A 130 -5.50 -19.52 0.26
N TYR A 131 -4.80 -18.54 0.85
CA TYR A 131 -5.36 -17.71 1.92
C TYR A 131 -6.56 -16.88 1.45
N TYR A 132 -6.58 -16.50 0.17
CA TYR A 132 -7.60 -15.66 -0.42
C TYR A 132 -8.55 -16.40 -1.38
N ALA A 133 -8.39 -17.69 -1.50
CA ALA A 133 -9.27 -18.53 -2.32
C ALA A 133 -10.70 -18.69 -1.67
#